data_9bb8f3d7ed16a741f4161869576b4a18
#
_entry.id   9bb8f3d7ed16a741f4161869576b4a18
#
_cell.length_a   1.000
_cell.length_b   1.000
_cell.length_c   1.000
_cell.angle_alpha   90.00
_cell.angle_beta   90.00
_cell.angle_gamma   90.00
#
_symmetry.space_group_name_H-M   'P 1'
#
loop_
_entity.id
_entity.type
_entity.pdbx_description
1 polymer ?
#
loop_
_entity_poly.entity_id
_entity_poly.type
_entity_poly.pdbx_seq_one_letter_code
_entity_poly.pdbx_strand_id
1 'polypeptide(L)'
;MSYFNTNETFFVIPLNSSDGEIRKINCLFDILEKSGVGEIIESANYKSSNIGRKAYNPYKLFAAIIYCFAMHKGTLRNIEEMCAYDLRLQYILNQNTPSYKTILEFINDVVLPNKEAIFSKITKTIIDEFNLDIDDCYLDGTKLEANANKYK
;
A
#
# COMPACT_ATOMS: atom_id res chain seq x y z
N MET A 1 -2.26 -11.24 -16.28
CA MET A 1 -0.95 -11.21 -15.59
C MET A 1 -1.24 -10.84 -14.15
N SER A 2 -0.80 -11.59 -13.16
CA SER A 2 -1.04 -11.26 -11.75
C SER A 2 0.06 -10.32 -11.25
N TYR A 3 -0.30 -9.13 -10.78
CA TYR A 3 0.64 -8.13 -10.30
C TYR A 3 1.00 -8.35 -8.82
N PHE A 4 0.04 -8.85 -8.04
CA PHE A 4 0.17 -9.04 -6.60
C PHE A 4 0.25 -10.53 -6.29
N ASN A 5 1.46 -11.10 -6.41
CA ASN A 5 1.70 -12.53 -6.29
C ASN A 5 2.50 -12.85 -5.04
N THR A 6 2.02 -13.77 -4.22
CA THR A 6 2.69 -14.26 -3.01
C THR A 6 3.65 -15.43 -3.28
N ASN A 7 3.61 -16.03 -4.47
CA ASN A 7 4.36 -17.26 -4.78
C ASN A 7 5.88 -17.07 -4.92
N GLU A 8 6.37 -15.84 -4.90
CA GLU A 8 7.81 -15.51 -5.01
C GLU A 8 8.50 -15.29 -3.66
N THR A 9 7.83 -15.57 -2.56
CA THR A 9 8.39 -15.37 -1.22
C THR A 9 9.26 -16.57 -0.81
N PHE A 10 10.57 -16.37 -0.77
CA PHE A 10 11.54 -17.32 -0.20
C PHE A 10 11.59 -17.25 1.34
N PHE A 11 10.48 -17.02 1.99
CA PHE A 11 10.44 -16.90 3.43
C PHE A 11 10.06 -18.24 4.04
N VAL A 12 11.03 -18.94 4.63
CA VAL A 12 10.77 -20.11 5.46
C VAL A 12 10.46 -19.65 6.89
N ILE A 13 9.41 -18.86 7.05
CA ILE A 13 8.71 -18.81 8.32
C ILE A 13 7.58 -19.82 8.18
N PRO A 14 7.36 -20.71 9.17
CA PRO A 14 6.15 -21.50 9.21
C PRO A 14 4.97 -20.59 9.56
N LEU A 15 4.61 -19.76 8.59
CA LEU A 15 3.40 -18.98 8.65
C LEU A 15 2.27 -19.98 8.39
N ASN A 16 1.63 -20.45 9.46
CA ASN A 16 0.42 -21.22 9.32
C ASN A 16 -0.57 -20.39 8.49
N SER A 17 -1.02 -20.95 7.38
CA SER A 17 -2.05 -20.31 6.52
C SER A 17 -3.37 -20.04 7.27
N SER A 18 -3.50 -20.53 8.48
CA SER A 18 -4.57 -20.23 9.44
C SER A 18 -4.33 -18.98 10.29
N ASP A 19 -3.15 -18.35 10.18
CA ASP A 19 -2.86 -17.11 10.90
C ASP A 19 -3.72 -15.97 10.35
N GLY A 20 -4.45 -15.31 11.25
CA GLY A 20 -5.35 -14.20 10.88
C GLY A 20 -4.62 -13.04 10.19
N GLU A 21 -3.35 -12.81 10.49
CA GLU A 21 -2.55 -11.77 9.86
C GLU A 21 -2.21 -12.08 8.40
N ILE A 22 -1.91 -13.34 8.07
CA ILE A 22 -1.70 -13.75 6.68
C ILE A 22 -2.98 -13.64 5.87
N ARG A 23 -4.11 -14.01 6.45
CA ARG A 23 -5.41 -13.83 5.78
C ARG A 23 -5.68 -12.37 5.44
N LYS A 24 -5.32 -11.44 6.33
CA LYS A 24 -5.45 -9.98 6.05
C LYS A 24 -4.55 -9.55 4.89
N ILE A 25 -3.32 -10.04 4.83
CA ILE A 25 -2.39 -9.74 3.74
C ILE A 25 -2.91 -10.33 2.42
N ASN A 26 -3.37 -11.57 2.42
CA ASN A 26 -3.94 -12.18 1.23
C ASN A 26 -5.21 -11.45 0.76
N CYS A 27 -6.10 -11.07 1.68
CA CYS A 27 -7.26 -10.26 1.37
C CYS A 27 -6.87 -8.89 0.76
N LEU A 28 -5.83 -8.24 1.28
CA LEU A 28 -5.30 -7.02 0.69
C LEU A 28 -4.82 -7.26 -0.75
N PHE A 29 -4.04 -8.31 -0.99
CA PHE A 29 -3.57 -8.63 -2.33
C PHE A 29 -4.74 -8.93 -3.29
N ASP A 30 -5.74 -9.68 -2.85
CA ASP A 30 -6.92 -9.99 -3.65
C ASP A 30 -7.69 -8.72 -4.03
N ILE A 31 -7.87 -7.78 -3.09
CA ILE A 31 -8.51 -6.48 -3.35
C ILE A 31 -7.69 -5.67 -4.35
N LEU A 32 -6.38 -5.56 -4.16
CA LEU A 32 -5.50 -4.81 -5.06
C LEU A 32 -5.48 -5.41 -6.48
N GLU A 33 -5.46 -6.72 -6.60
CA GLU A 33 -5.51 -7.42 -7.89
C GLU A 33 -6.85 -7.18 -8.60
N LYS A 34 -7.97 -7.38 -7.89
CA LYS A 34 -9.32 -7.18 -8.43
C LYS A 34 -9.59 -5.72 -8.81
N SER A 35 -9.00 -4.77 -8.09
CA SER A 35 -9.17 -3.34 -8.37
C SER A 35 -8.55 -2.89 -9.69
N GLY A 36 -7.60 -3.66 -10.25
CA GLY A 36 -6.85 -3.27 -11.45
C GLY A 36 -5.90 -2.07 -11.22
N VAL A 37 -5.53 -1.78 -9.97
CA VAL A 37 -4.55 -0.74 -9.64
C VAL A 37 -3.17 -1.07 -10.20
N GLY A 38 -2.87 -2.36 -10.38
CA GLY A 38 -1.62 -2.81 -10.99
C GLY A 38 -1.33 -2.16 -12.34
N GLU A 39 -2.34 -1.98 -13.20
CA GLU A 39 -2.20 -1.32 -14.50
C GLU A 39 -1.78 0.15 -14.38
N ILE A 40 -2.29 0.86 -13.35
CA ILE A 40 -1.92 2.25 -13.08
C ILE A 40 -0.44 2.32 -12.66
N ILE A 41 -0.03 1.42 -11.76
CA ILE A 41 1.35 1.34 -11.27
C ILE A 41 2.31 1.00 -12.43
N GLU A 42 1.92 0.06 -13.30
CA GLU A 42 2.70 -0.31 -14.48
C GLU A 42 2.88 0.86 -15.43
N SER A 43 1.79 1.59 -15.72
CA SER A 43 1.82 2.75 -16.64
C SER A 43 2.72 3.89 -16.14
N ALA A 44 2.94 4.00 -14.85
CA ALA A 44 3.81 5.00 -14.25
C ALA A 44 5.32 4.74 -14.51
N ASN A 45 5.70 3.56 -15.02
CA ASN A 45 7.08 3.18 -15.37
C ASN A 45 8.13 3.50 -14.30
N TYR A 46 7.80 3.31 -13.03
CA TYR A 46 8.66 3.67 -11.90
C TYR A 46 10.02 3.00 -11.99
N LYS A 47 11.08 3.83 -12.16
CA LYS A 47 12.48 3.37 -12.20
C LYS A 47 12.73 2.15 -13.10
N SER A 48 12.14 2.15 -14.29
CA SER A 48 12.26 1.07 -15.28
C SER A 48 13.68 0.91 -15.89
N SER A 49 14.63 1.76 -15.50
CA SER A 49 16.00 1.73 -15.98
C SER A 49 16.74 0.45 -15.57
N ASN A 50 17.39 -0.21 -16.53
CA ASN A 50 18.23 -1.39 -16.29
C ASN A 50 19.65 -1.04 -15.81
N ILE A 51 19.94 0.23 -15.59
CA ILE A 51 21.28 0.71 -15.18
C ILE A 51 21.26 1.01 -13.68
N GLY A 52 22.20 0.40 -12.95
CA GLY A 52 22.37 0.62 -11.51
C GLY A 52 21.70 -0.44 -10.61
N ARG A 53 21.41 -0.06 -9.35
CA ARG A 53 20.70 -0.95 -8.40
C ARG A 53 19.29 -1.21 -8.90
N LYS A 54 18.87 -2.48 -8.91
CA LYS A 54 17.48 -2.85 -9.25
C LYS A 54 16.51 -2.08 -8.36
N ALA A 55 15.48 -1.51 -8.98
CA ALA A 55 14.38 -0.89 -8.26
C ALA A 55 13.61 -1.93 -7.43
N TYR A 56 13.00 -1.47 -6.36
CA TYR A 56 12.05 -2.30 -5.63
C TYR A 56 10.85 -2.62 -6.53
N ASN A 57 10.25 -3.79 -6.31
CA ASN A 57 9.01 -4.13 -7.00
C ASN A 57 7.92 -3.11 -6.63
N PRO A 58 7.38 -2.33 -7.59
CA PRO A 58 6.47 -1.23 -7.30
C PRO A 58 5.13 -1.72 -6.75
N TYR A 59 4.68 -2.90 -7.14
CA TYR A 59 3.41 -3.49 -6.65
C TYR A 59 3.52 -3.86 -5.18
N LYS A 60 4.63 -4.52 -4.80
CA LYS A 60 4.90 -4.89 -3.41
C LYS A 60 5.13 -3.67 -2.53
N LEU A 61 5.81 -2.66 -3.07
CA LEU A 61 6.00 -1.38 -2.36
C LEU A 61 4.66 -0.68 -2.11
N PHE A 62 3.78 -0.65 -3.11
CA PHE A 62 2.43 -0.11 -2.98
C PHE A 62 1.61 -0.88 -1.93
N ALA A 63 1.59 -2.21 -2.01
CA ALA A 63 0.88 -3.05 -1.05
C ALA A 63 1.39 -2.85 0.39
N ALA A 64 2.71 -2.72 0.58
CA ALA A 64 3.30 -2.44 1.89
C ALA A 64 2.86 -1.08 2.45
N ILE A 65 2.81 -0.05 1.61
CA ILE A 65 2.34 1.28 1.99
C ILE A 65 0.87 1.20 2.41
N ILE A 66 -0.01 0.61 1.60
CA ILE A 66 -1.44 0.47 1.94
C ILE A 66 -1.62 -0.33 3.22
N TYR A 67 -0.87 -1.43 3.41
CA TYR A 67 -0.91 -2.20 4.64
C TYR A 67 -0.57 -1.36 5.87
N CYS A 68 0.49 -0.55 5.80
CA CYS A 68 0.87 0.35 6.91
C CYS A 68 -0.20 1.39 7.21
N PHE A 69 -0.85 1.95 6.18
CA PHE A 69 -1.98 2.86 6.38
C PHE A 69 -3.16 2.16 7.06
N ALA A 70 -3.50 0.95 6.64
CA ALA A 70 -4.56 0.15 7.26
C ALA A 70 -4.27 -0.19 8.73
N MET A 71 -2.99 -0.29 9.10
CA MET A 71 -2.53 -0.52 10.47
C MET A 71 -2.33 0.77 11.27
N HIS A 72 -2.78 1.92 10.78
CA HIS A 72 -2.57 3.25 11.39
C HIS A 72 -1.09 3.62 11.61
N LYS A 73 -0.19 3.12 10.77
CA LYS A 73 1.26 3.36 10.80
C LYS A 73 1.75 4.09 9.55
N GLY A 74 0.93 4.99 9.00
CA GLY A 74 1.14 5.61 7.69
C GLY A 74 2.19 6.73 7.63
N THR A 75 2.98 7.01 8.69
CA THR A 75 4.08 7.96 8.56
C THR A 75 5.27 7.31 7.86
N LEU A 76 6.01 8.06 7.03
CA LEU A 76 7.12 7.52 6.25
C LEU A 76 8.18 6.80 7.10
N ARG A 77 8.48 7.34 8.30
CA ARG A 77 9.44 6.74 9.23
C ARG A 77 8.90 5.45 9.86
N ASN A 78 7.62 5.42 10.21
CA ASN A 78 6.99 4.20 10.72
C ASN A 78 6.97 3.11 9.64
N ILE A 79 6.71 3.47 8.38
CA ILE A 79 6.74 2.50 7.26
C ILE A 79 8.16 1.94 7.08
N GLU A 80 9.20 2.79 7.09
CA GLU A 80 10.60 2.36 7.02
C GLU A 80 10.94 1.40 8.17
N GLU A 81 10.58 1.76 9.40
CA GLU A 81 10.82 0.93 10.58
C GLU A 81 10.10 -0.42 10.49
N MET A 82 8.82 -0.40 10.10
CA MET A 82 8.05 -1.62 9.90
C MET A 82 8.63 -2.50 8.80
N CYS A 83 9.10 -1.92 7.69
CA CYS A 83 9.77 -2.68 6.63
C CYS A 83 11.06 -3.38 7.13
N ALA A 84 11.75 -2.80 8.12
CA ALA A 84 12.97 -3.36 8.68
C ALA A 84 12.71 -4.48 9.72
N TYR A 85 11.64 -4.35 10.53
CA TYR A 85 11.48 -5.17 11.73
C TYR A 85 10.17 -5.98 11.79
N ASP A 86 9.14 -5.62 11.00
CA ASP A 86 7.87 -6.33 11.00
C ASP A 86 7.87 -7.47 9.99
N LEU A 87 7.65 -8.69 10.47
CA LEU A 87 7.66 -9.90 9.63
C LEU A 87 6.61 -9.87 8.52
N ARG A 88 5.49 -9.19 8.74
CA ARG A 88 4.40 -9.05 7.76
C ARG A 88 4.86 -8.20 6.59
N LEU A 89 5.54 -7.09 6.86
CA LEU A 89 6.12 -6.21 5.82
C LEU A 89 7.26 -6.90 5.08
N GLN A 90 8.11 -7.65 5.80
CA GLN A 90 9.15 -8.46 5.19
C GLN A 90 8.55 -9.54 4.27
N TYR A 91 7.42 -10.13 4.66
CA TYR A 91 6.68 -11.05 3.79
C TYR A 91 6.16 -10.36 2.53
N ILE A 92 5.49 -9.21 2.65
CA ILE A 92 5.00 -8.42 1.51
C ILE A 92 6.14 -8.02 0.57
N LEU A 93 7.27 -7.57 1.13
CA LEU A 93 8.39 -6.99 0.38
C LEU A 93 9.49 -8.00 -0.02
N ASN A 94 9.31 -9.30 0.25
CA ASN A 94 10.36 -10.31 0.05
C ASN A 94 11.68 -9.91 0.72
N GLN A 95 11.64 -9.59 2.02
CA GLN A 95 12.80 -9.17 2.83
C GLN A 95 13.49 -7.88 2.36
N ASN A 96 12.89 -7.15 1.45
CA ASN A 96 13.43 -5.85 1.06
C ASN A 96 13.05 -4.77 2.09
N THR A 97 14.00 -3.90 2.40
CA THR A 97 13.84 -2.81 3.38
C THR A 97 14.01 -1.46 2.69
N PRO A 98 12.97 -0.93 2.05
CA PRO A 98 13.04 0.39 1.42
C PRO A 98 13.20 1.48 2.49
N SER A 99 14.07 2.47 2.21
CA SER A 99 14.21 3.65 3.07
C SER A 99 13.01 4.59 2.93
N TYR A 100 12.78 5.45 3.93
CA TYR A 100 11.74 6.48 3.86
C TYR A 100 11.85 7.35 2.61
N LYS A 101 13.07 7.61 2.13
CA LYS A 101 13.32 8.37 0.90
C LYS A 101 12.79 7.64 -0.33
N THR A 102 13.04 6.34 -0.43
CA THR A 102 12.51 5.50 -1.53
C THR A 102 10.98 5.47 -1.51
N ILE A 103 10.38 5.36 -0.31
CA ILE A 103 8.94 5.37 -0.12
C ILE A 103 8.36 6.73 -0.53
N LEU A 104 8.99 7.83 -0.13
CA LEU A 104 8.57 9.18 -0.50
C LEU A 104 8.65 9.41 -2.02
N GLU A 105 9.75 9.02 -2.66
CA GLU A 105 9.90 9.10 -4.10
C GLU A 105 8.79 8.32 -4.82
N PHE A 106 8.52 7.08 -4.39
CA PHE A 106 7.46 6.27 -4.96
C PHE A 106 6.06 6.92 -4.80
N ILE A 107 5.79 7.47 -3.62
CA ILE A 107 4.52 8.17 -3.39
C ILE A 107 4.39 9.37 -4.31
N ASN A 108 5.43 10.18 -4.45
CA ASN A 108 5.40 11.39 -5.27
C ASN A 108 5.31 11.08 -6.77
N ASP A 109 6.04 10.06 -7.23
CA ASP A 109 6.17 9.77 -8.65
C ASP A 109 5.02 8.89 -9.19
N VAL A 110 4.44 8.02 -8.34
CA VAL A 110 3.44 7.04 -8.75
C VAL A 110 2.08 7.30 -8.11
N VAL A 111 2.03 7.42 -6.78
CA VAL A 111 0.76 7.44 -6.05
C VAL A 111 0.04 8.78 -6.18
N LEU A 112 0.73 9.88 -5.90
CA LEU A 112 0.11 11.22 -5.90
C LEU A 112 -0.43 11.65 -7.27
N PRO A 113 0.28 11.43 -8.39
CA PRO A 113 -0.27 11.77 -9.71
C PRO A 113 -1.53 10.97 -10.07
N ASN A 114 -1.66 9.77 -9.52
CA ASN A 114 -2.73 8.83 -9.84
C ASN A 114 -3.74 8.63 -8.69
N LYS A 115 -3.68 9.45 -7.64
CA LYS A 115 -4.41 9.25 -6.38
C LYS A 115 -5.91 9.05 -6.55
N GLU A 116 -6.55 9.84 -7.41
CA GLU A 116 -8.00 9.78 -7.62
C GLU A 116 -8.41 8.48 -8.31
N ALA A 117 -7.68 8.07 -9.33
CA ALA A 117 -7.92 6.83 -10.05
C ALA A 117 -7.68 5.60 -9.15
N ILE A 118 -6.59 5.61 -8.38
CA ILE A 118 -6.26 4.56 -7.41
C ILE A 118 -7.35 4.45 -6.35
N PHE A 119 -7.73 5.58 -5.73
CA PHE A 119 -8.75 5.62 -4.70
C PHE A 119 -10.09 5.13 -5.21
N SER A 120 -10.54 5.63 -6.36
CA SER A 120 -11.80 5.24 -6.98
C SER A 120 -11.86 3.73 -7.27
N LYS A 121 -10.80 3.17 -7.87
CA LYS A 121 -10.75 1.73 -8.19
C LYS A 121 -10.79 0.86 -6.93
N ILE A 122 -9.97 1.18 -5.91
CA ILE A 122 -9.94 0.40 -4.66
C ILE A 122 -11.27 0.50 -3.93
N THR A 123 -11.83 1.72 -3.78
CA THR A 123 -13.09 1.93 -3.09
C THR A 123 -14.23 1.18 -3.77
N LYS A 124 -14.33 1.27 -5.10
CA LYS A 124 -15.34 0.52 -5.86
C LYS A 124 -15.22 -0.99 -5.63
N THR A 125 -14.01 -1.52 -5.69
CA THR A 125 -13.77 -2.95 -5.45
C THR A 125 -14.18 -3.38 -4.04
N ILE A 126 -13.88 -2.57 -3.03
CA ILE A 126 -14.29 -2.85 -1.64
C ILE A 126 -15.81 -2.84 -1.52
N ILE A 127 -16.49 -1.87 -2.10
CA ILE A 127 -17.96 -1.78 -2.09
C ILE A 127 -18.57 -3.03 -2.75
N ASP A 128 -18.08 -3.39 -3.92
CA ASP A 128 -18.58 -4.54 -4.69
C ASP A 128 -18.31 -5.87 -3.98
N GLU A 129 -17.11 -6.05 -3.42
CA GLU A 129 -16.67 -7.31 -2.78
C GLU A 129 -17.40 -7.57 -1.46
N PHE A 130 -17.66 -6.52 -0.68
CA PHE A 130 -18.29 -6.62 0.63
C PHE A 130 -19.80 -6.29 0.61
N ASN A 131 -20.36 -6.02 -0.57
CA ASN A 131 -21.76 -5.61 -0.74
C ASN A 131 -22.15 -4.49 0.23
N LEU A 132 -21.30 -3.45 0.31
CA LEU A 132 -21.52 -2.34 1.22
C LEU A 132 -22.67 -1.45 0.69
N ASP A 133 -23.66 -1.20 1.55
CA ASP A 133 -24.67 -0.20 1.27
C ASP A 133 -24.09 1.20 1.51
N ILE A 134 -24.01 2.00 0.45
CA ILE A 134 -23.44 3.36 0.48
C ILE A 134 -24.48 4.47 0.44
N ASP A 135 -25.78 4.11 0.51
CA ASP A 135 -26.85 5.10 0.45
C ASP A 135 -26.83 6.06 1.66
N ASP A 136 -26.21 5.62 2.78
CA ASP A 136 -25.99 6.43 3.97
C ASP A 136 -24.51 6.82 4.15
N CYS A 137 -23.97 7.65 3.26
CA CYS A 137 -22.61 8.18 3.42
C CYS A 137 -22.58 9.39 4.36
N TYR A 138 -22.17 9.20 5.60
CA TYR A 138 -21.92 10.30 6.55
C TYR A 138 -20.56 10.95 6.29
N LEU A 139 -20.57 12.17 5.71
CA LEU A 139 -19.39 13.02 5.66
C LEU A 139 -19.19 13.67 7.04
N ASP A 140 -18.27 13.14 7.85
CA ASP A 140 -17.85 13.82 9.06
C ASP A 140 -16.99 15.04 8.67
N GLY A 141 -17.62 16.21 8.78
CA GLY A 141 -16.95 17.49 8.55
C GLY A 141 -16.06 17.85 9.71
N THR A 142 -14.88 17.24 9.81
CA THR A 142 -13.83 17.69 10.75
C THR A 142 -13.42 19.10 10.35
N LYS A 143 -13.84 20.12 11.12
CA LYS A 143 -13.31 21.48 11.00
C LYS A 143 -11.82 21.43 11.30
N LEU A 144 -10.99 21.52 10.27
CA LEU A 144 -9.58 21.87 10.41
C LEU A 144 -9.51 23.35 10.79
N GLU A 145 -9.58 23.64 12.09
CA GLU A 145 -9.22 24.94 12.58
C GLU A 145 -7.70 25.07 12.46
N ALA A 146 -7.26 25.91 11.51
CA ALA A 146 -5.87 26.33 11.43
C ALA A 146 -5.54 27.00 12.76
N ASN A 147 -4.62 26.41 13.52
CA ASN A 147 -4.10 26.97 14.78
C ASN A 147 -3.17 28.14 14.41
N ALA A 148 -3.75 29.21 13.87
CA ALA A 148 -3.05 30.46 13.63
C ALA A 148 -2.79 31.10 14.98
N ASN A 149 -1.52 31.33 15.27
CA ASN A 149 -0.96 31.92 16.48
C ASN A 149 -1.83 33.10 17.01
N LYS A 150 -2.44 32.88 18.15
CA LYS A 150 -3.29 33.86 18.87
C LYS A 150 -2.49 34.85 19.72
N TYR A 151 -1.19 34.95 19.46
CA TYR A 151 -0.31 35.88 20.16
C TYR A 151 0.26 36.93 19.18
N LYS A 152 -0.46 38.01 19.05
CA LYS A 152 0.06 39.34 18.80
C LYS A 152 -0.32 40.21 19.98
#